data_5f76df95aa9b1cc1242a86835709e914
#
_entry.id   5f76df95aa9b1cc1242a86835709e914
#
_cell.length_a   1.000
_cell.length_b   1.000
_cell.length_c   1.000
_cell.angle_alpha   90.00
_cell.angle_beta   90.00
_cell.angle_gamma   90.00
#
_symmetry.space_group_name_H-M   'P 1'
#
loop_
_entity.id
_entity.type
_entity.pdbx_description
1 polymer ?
#
loop_
_entity_poly.entity_id
_entity_poly.type
_entity_poly.pdbx_seq_one_letter_code
_entity_poly.pdbx_strand_id
1 'polypeptide(L)' 'MKTAIKTEFICVKPRSSYAHEIFEYSMYKLHSCRVLERKNGEVSLESINNKYSFTIREGGDDDWEIIK' A
#
# COMPACT_ATOMS: atom_id res chain seq x y z
N MET A 1 5.31 -7.85 28.82
CA MET A 1 4.63 -7.75 28.22
C MET A 1 4.70 -7.49 27.02
N LYS A 2 4.23 -7.79 26.44
CA LYS A 2 4.35 -7.53 25.33
C LYS A 2 3.38 -6.75 24.82
N THR A 3 3.63 -5.85 24.28
CA THR A 3 2.69 -4.96 23.70
C THR A 3 2.19 -5.53 22.41
N ALA A 4 0.94 -5.50 22.22
CA ALA A 4 0.36 -5.97 20.98
C ALA A 4 0.82 -5.04 19.86
N ILE A 5 1.20 -5.62 18.74
CA ILE A 5 1.56 -4.84 17.60
C ILE A 5 0.29 -4.38 16.91
N LYS A 6 0.18 -3.09 16.75
CA LYS A 6 -0.98 -2.53 16.12
C LYS A 6 -0.81 -2.59 14.61
N THR A 7 -1.69 -3.30 13.95
CA THR A 7 -1.64 -3.39 12.49
C THR A 7 -2.34 -2.18 11.90
N GLU A 8 -1.67 -1.53 10.98
CA GLU A 8 -2.23 -0.37 10.34
C GLU A 8 -2.54 -0.70 8.90
N PHE A 9 -3.68 -0.23 8.42
CA PHE A 9 -4.10 -0.45 7.04
C PHE A 9 -4.27 0.89 6.33
N ILE A 10 -3.88 0.90 5.07
CA ILE A 10 -4.02 2.09 4.24
C ILE A 10 -4.66 1.67 2.93
N CYS A 11 -5.59 2.45 2.45
CA CYS A 11 -6.20 2.19 1.16
C CYS A 11 -5.46 2.99 0.09
N VAL A 12 -5.20 2.36 -1.04
CA VAL A 12 -4.51 3.03 -2.14
C VAL A 12 -5.31 2.89 -3.42
N LYS A 13 -5.02 3.77 -4.35
CA LYS A 13 -5.68 3.81 -5.63
C LYS A 13 -4.62 4.09 -6.68
N PRO A 14 -4.66 3.40 -7.82
CA PRO A 14 -3.65 3.62 -8.85
C PRO A 14 -3.85 4.96 -9.56
N ARG A 15 -2.75 5.59 -9.93
CA ARG A 15 -2.78 6.85 -10.64
C ARG A 15 -2.14 6.77 -12.02
N SER A 16 -1.11 5.95 -12.17
CA SER A 16 -0.42 5.83 -13.45
C SER A 16 -0.87 4.59 -14.19
N SER A 17 -0.54 4.51 -15.46
CA SER A 17 -0.85 3.32 -16.23
C SER A 17 -0.15 2.11 -15.65
N TYR A 18 1.06 2.32 -15.21
CA TYR A 18 1.84 1.26 -14.56
C TYR A 18 1.12 0.73 -13.33
N ALA A 19 0.66 1.65 -12.48
CA ALA A 19 -0.02 1.25 -11.26
C ALA A 19 -1.37 0.59 -11.54
N HIS A 20 -2.07 1.07 -12.57
CA HIS A 20 -3.33 0.46 -12.96
C HIS A 20 -3.13 -0.98 -13.37
N GLU A 21 -2.06 -1.25 -14.08
CA GLU A 21 -1.75 -2.58 -14.52
C GLU A 21 -1.47 -3.50 -13.35
N ILE A 22 -0.66 -3.01 -12.41
CA ILE A 22 -0.36 -3.78 -11.22
C ILE A 22 -1.62 -4.03 -10.40
N PHE A 23 -2.45 -3.00 -10.28
CA PHE A 23 -3.67 -3.09 -9.52
C PHE A 23 -4.55 -4.21 -10.07
N GLU A 24 -4.68 -4.28 -11.38
CA GLU A 24 -5.52 -5.30 -11.98
C GLU A 24 -4.98 -6.71 -11.84
N TYR A 25 -3.67 -6.86 -11.97
CA TYR A 25 -3.09 -8.19 -11.98
C TYR A 25 -2.59 -8.66 -10.62
N SER A 26 -2.15 -7.75 -9.80
CA SER A 26 -1.57 -8.12 -8.51
C SER A 26 -2.43 -7.74 -7.33
N MET A 27 -3.15 -6.64 -7.43
CA MET A 27 -3.94 -6.14 -6.31
C MET A 27 -5.43 -6.09 -6.64
N TYR A 28 -5.81 -6.88 -7.58
CA TYR A 28 -7.16 -6.96 -8.10
C TYR A 28 -8.24 -6.71 -7.05
N LYS A 29 -9.08 -5.73 -7.29
CA LYS A 29 -10.19 -5.35 -6.41
C LYS A 29 -9.75 -4.97 -5.02
N LEU A 30 -8.49 -4.76 -4.84
CA LEU A 30 -8.02 -4.47 -3.52
C LEU A 30 -7.60 -3.03 -3.38
N HIS A 31 -8.10 -2.41 -2.36
CA HIS A 31 -7.69 -1.07 -2.04
C HIS A 31 -6.96 -1.00 -0.71
N SER A 32 -7.09 -2.03 0.12
CA SER A 32 -6.50 -2.02 1.44
C SER A 32 -5.17 -2.73 1.45
N CYS A 33 -4.19 -2.11 2.07
CA CYS A 33 -2.88 -2.68 2.21
C CYS A 33 -2.46 -2.60 3.65
N ARG A 34 -1.66 -3.55 4.08
CA ARG A 34 -1.13 -3.54 5.42
C ARG A 34 0.18 -2.79 5.42
N VAL A 35 0.36 -1.92 6.40
CA VAL A 35 1.59 -1.17 6.52
C VAL A 35 2.66 -2.07 7.11
N LEU A 36 3.76 -2.24 6.38
CA LEU A 36 4.87 -3.05 6.84
C LEU A 36 5.89 -2.21 7.59
N GLU A 37 6.16 -1.03 7.06
CA GLU A 37 7.20 -0.20 7.64
C GLU A 37 7.08 1.22 7.14
N ARG A 38 7.45 2.17 7.99
CA ARG A 38 7.54 3.56 7.61
C ARG A 38 8.97 4.02 7.86
N LYS A 39 9.57 4.64 6.86
CA LYS A 39 10.96 5.03 6.99
C LYS A 39 11.30 6.10 5.97
N ASN A 40 11.94 7.16 6.44
CA ASN A 40 12.45 8.22 5.55
C ASN A 40 11.40 8.83 4.63
N GLY A 41 10.18 8.98 5.14
CA GLY A 41 9.14 9.59 4.34
C GLY A 41 8.48 8.64 3.37
N GLU A 42 8.77 7.36 3.48
CA GLU A 42 8.17 6.34 2.64
C GLU A 42 7.46 5.32 3.49
N VAL A 43 6.50 4.66 2.89
CA VAL A 43 5.77 3.62 3.57
C VAL A 43 5.76 2.37 2.70
N SER A 44 6.10 1.24 3.30
CA SER A 44 6.08 -0.03 2.61
C SER A 44 4.77 -0.72 2.93
N LEU A 45 4.11 -1.20 1.90
CA LEU A 45 2.78 -1.76 2.01
C LEU A 45 2.73 -3.16 1.43
N GLU A 46 1.80 -3.94 1.94
CA GLU A 46 1.57 -5.27 1.41
C GLU A 46 0.09 -5.42 1.11
N SER A 47 -0.22 -5.80 -0.10
CA SER A 47 -1.60 -6.04 -0.49
C SER A 47 -2.16 -7.21 0.31
N ILE A 48 -3.34 -7.04 0.84
CA ILE A 48 -3.94 -8.07 1.68
C ILE A 48 -4.27 -9.32 0.89
N ASN A 49 -4.81 -9.16 -0.29
CA ASN A 49 -5.21 -10.31 -1.08
C ASN A 49 -4.06 -11.10 -1.67
N ASN A 50 -3.16 -10.41 -2.33
CA ASN A 50 -2.11 -11.07 -3.10
C ASN A 50 -0.75 -11.06 -2.46
N LYS A 51 -0.62 -10.40 -1.33
CA LYS A 51 0.66 -10.27 -0.66
C LYS A 51 1.70 -9.57 -1.52
N TYR A 52 1.23 -8.79 -2.47
CA TYR A 52 2.12 -7.99 -3.28
C TYR A 52 2.62 -6.82 -2.44
N SER A 53 3.92 -6.64 -2.37
CA SER A 53 4.47 -5.56 -1.55
C SER A 53 5.12 -4.49 -2.42
N PHE A 54 5.02 -3.27 -1.96
CA PHE A 54 5.57 -2.14 -2.69
C PHE A 54 5.77 -0.99 -1.71
N THR A 55 6.56 -0.01 -2.15
CA THR A 55 6.88 1.14 -1.30
C THR A 55 6.48 2.40 -2.03
N ILE A 56 5.83 3.31 -1.31
CA ILE A 56 5.41 4.59 -1.88
C ILE A 56 5.75 5.68 -0.89
N ARG A 57 5.65 6.94 -1.33
CA ARG A 57 5.84 8.05 -0.41
C ARG A 57 4.65 8.15 0.54
N GLU A 58 4.89 8.66 1.72
CA GLU A 58 3.85 8.73 2.76
C GLU A 58 2.57 9.41 2.28
N GLY A 59 2.66 10.42 1.50
CA GLY A 59 1.48 11.14 1.04
C GLY A 59 0.97 10.65 -0.30
N GLY A 60 1.53 9.56 -0.80
CA GLY A 60 1.22 9.10 -2.14
C GLY A 60 2.28 9.59 -3.10
N ASP A 61 2.32 9.02 -4.29
CA ASP A 61 3.30 9.44 -5.29
C ASP A 61 2.66 9.46 -6.67
N ASP A 62 3.48 9.44 -7.70
CA ASP A 62 2.96 9.54 -9.06
C ASP A 62 2.19 8.31 -9.48
N ASP A 63 2.46 7.19 -8.86
CA ASP A 63 1.82 5.94 -9.22
C ASP A 63 0.62 5.62 -8.35
N TRP A 64 0.65 6.03 -7.08
CA TRP A 64 -0.38 5.62 -6.13
C TRP A 64 -0.88 6.79 -5.33
N GLU A 65 -2.17 6.81 -5.11
CA GLU A 65 -2.80 7.81 -4.27
C GLU A 65 -3.28 7.12 -3.01
N ILE A 66 -3.08 7.76 -1.87
CA ILE A 66 -3.58 7.20 -0.61
C ILE A 66 -4.97 7.74 -0.38
N ILE A 67 -5.91 6.84 -0.16
CA ILE A 67 -7.29 7.19 0.07
C ILE A 67 -7.54 7.23 1.56
N LYS A 68 -8.06 8.32 2.03
CA LYS A 68 -8.35 8.49 3.46
C LYS A 68 -9.79 8.32 3.79
#